data_881379823bff595d49cb7646aeca54d6
#
_entry.id   881379823bff595d49cb7646aeca54d6
#
_cell.length_a   1.000
_cell.length_b   1.000
_cell.length_c   1.000
_cell.angle_alpha   90.00
_cell.angle_beta   90.00
_cell.angle_gamma   90.00
#
_symmetry.space_group_name_H-M   'P 1'
#
loop_
_entity.id
_entity.type
_entity.pdbx_description
1 polymer ?
#
loop_
_entity_poly.entity_id
_entity_poly.type
_entity_poly.pdbx_seq_one_letter_code
_entity_poly.pdbx_strand_id
1 'polypeptide(L)'
;IEKVFILILISIFLLASNIIPAWYTSILFMTACMIGNITEKQVVLSGITSSATWLVISGIIIGAAVKHTELDRLLARFFIPVCMGKYSKVLFGTILLGVILIFLMPSAMGRVVLLLPILNALSLELGYEKGSKEWEGIVMSGVLATYIPAFYVLPSNVPNNVFTGAILSLYSINISYSRYFLLYFPILGVGKILILYFTMRLFYRRCKDSICVSKKAIDITKEQKLLIVLLFITLSFWMTEHIHKVPTGWTGMATALIVMLPNSNFMEKQPLRKINFEPFFYVAGIISLGNIAKSSGLANVIAVHLINIVSLETASAFNVLTFFVVLCIILGFIVTLPGVPAVVTPLIDNISGVSNVSKTFLCHIEVIGFSSVFFPFQAPPLMVVLQNENLSKARMTIYCSIVSAIGLLLLLPLALYWKML
;
A
#
# COMPACT_ATOMS: atom_id res chain seq x y z
N ILE A 1 -20.94 8.81 -23.36
CA ILE A 1 -19.54 8.36 -23.33
C ILE A 1 -18.59 9.55 -23.34
N GLU A 2 -18.73 10.50 -24.29
CA GLU A 2 -17.81 11.65 -24.42
C GLU A 2 -17.67 12.50 -23.15
N LYS A 3 -18.81 12.88 -22.53
CA LYS A 3 -18.78 13.65 -21.26
C LYS A 3 -18.06 12.89 -20.14
N VAL A 4 -18.27 11.59 -20.04
CA VAL A 4 -17.59 10.72 -19.07
C VAL A 4 -16.10 10.67 -19.35
N PHE A 5 -15.72 10.50 -20.61
CA PHE A 5 -14.32 10.47 -21.05
C PHE A 5 -13.58 11.74 -20.64
N ILE A 6 -14.17 12.91 -20.95
CA ILE A 6 -13.58 14.21 -20.59
C ILE A 6 -13.43 14.35 -19.07
N LEU A 7 -14.46 14.01 -18.29
CA LEU A 7 -14.41 14.10 -16.83
C LEU A 7 -13.36 13.15 -16.22
N ILE A 8 -13.28 11.92 -16.72
CA ILE A 8 -12.27 10.95 -16.27
C ILE A 8 -10.87 11.42 -16.66
N LEU A 9 -10.68 11.90 -17.88
CA LEU A 9 -9.39 12.39 -18.37
C LEU A 9 -8.89 13.59 -17.55
N ILE A 10 -9.76 14.56 -17.28
CA ILE A 10 -9.47 15.70 -16.41
C ILE A 10 -9.12 15.21 -15.00
N SER A 11 -9.90 14.28 -14.46
CA SER A 11 -9.64 13.75 -13.10
C SER A 11 -8.31 13.01 -13.01
N ILE A 12 -7.98 12.17 -13.99
CA ILE A 12 -6.68 11.48 -14.07
C ILE A 12 -5.54 12.51 -14.19
N PHE A 13 -5.70 13.52 -15.04
CA PHE A 13 -4.71 14.59 -15.18
C PHE A 13 -4.49 15.35 -13.86
N LEU A 14 -5.55 15.73 -13.15
CA LEU A 14 -5.46 16.42 -11.87
C LEU A 14 -4.83 15.53 -10.79
N LEU A 15 -5.16 14.25 -10.76
CA LEU A 15 -4.56 13.27 -9.84
C LEU A 15 -3.06 13.04 -10.13
N ALA A 16 -2.69 13.00 -11.40
CA ALA A 16 -1.31 12.78 -11.83
C ALA A 16 -0.43 14.02 -11.63
N SER A 17 -0.94 15.20 -11.99
CA SER A 17 -0.22 16.47 -11.87
C SER A 17 -0.10 16.97 -10.43
N ASN A 18 -0.96 16.50 -9.53
CA ASN A 18 -1.04 16.92 -8.13
C ASN A 18 -1.18 18.47 -7.96
N ILE A 19 -1.78 19.14 -8.97
CA ILE A 19 -2.05 20.59 -8.96
C ILE A 19 -3.01 20.93 -7.83
N ILE A 20 -3.99 20.07 -7.60
CA ILE A 20 -4.91 20.12 -6.47
C ILE A 20 -4.83 18.82 -5.67
N PRO A 21 -5.15 18.84 -4.37
CA PRO A 21 -5.10 17.63 -3.55
C PRO A 21 -5.95 16.50 -4.12
N ALA A 22 -5.44 15.28 -4.06
CA ALA A 22 -6.10 14.10 -4.64
C ALA A 22 -7.52 13.84 -4.06
N TRP A 23 -7.73 14.09 -2.77
CA TRP A 23 -9.04 13.99 -2.12
C TRP A 23 -10.04 15.01 -2.69
N TYR A 24 -9.57 16.24 -2.97
CA TYR A 24 -10.41 17.28 -3.55
C TYR A 24 -10.82 16.92 -4.98
N THR A 25 -9.88 16.45 -5.80
CA THR A 25 -10.16 15.93 -7.15
C THR A 25 -11.21 14.83 -7.11
N SER A 26 -11.13 13.92 -6.14
CA SER A 26 -12.08 12.82 -5.96
C SER A 26 -13.50 13.31 -5.65
N ILE A 27 -13.64 14.25 -4.73
CA ILE A 27 -14.94 14.87 -4.40
C ILE A 27 -15.46 15.67 -5.60
N LEU A 28 -14.61 16.47 -6.25
CA LEU A 28 -14.97 17.25 -7.43
C LEU A 28 -15.50 16.36 -8.54
N PHE A 29 -14.81 15.24 -8.83
CA PHE A 29 -15.25 14.26 -9.83
C PHE A 29 -16.63 13.67 -9.50
N MET A 30 -16.83 13.18 -8.26
CA MET A 30 -18.13 12.64 -7.85
C MET A 30 -19.23 13.71 -7.93
N THR A 31 -18.94 14.93 -7.49
CA THR A 31 -19.90 16.06 -7.55
C THR A 31 -20.26 16.41 -8.99
N ALA A 32 -19.27 16.49 -9.89
CA ALA A 32 -19.51 16.76 -11.31
C ALA A 32 -20.35 15.65 -11.95
N CYS A 33 -20.12 14.40 -11.62
CA CYS A 33 -20.92 13.28 -12.09
C CYS A 33 -22.37 13.34 -11.57
N MET A 34 -22.58 13.75 -10.31
CA MET A 34 -23.91 13.91 -9.74
C MET A 34 -24.69 15.06 -10.38
N ILE A 35 -24.08 16.23 -10.52
CA ILE A 35 -24.71 17.43 -11.11
C ILE A 35 -25.00 17.17 -12.60
N GLY A 36 -24.06 16.53 -13.30
CA GLY A 36 -24.20 16.20 -14.72
C GLY A 36 -25.13 15.03 -15.01
N ASN A 37 -25.70 14.36 -13.99
CA ASN A 37 -26.50 13.14 -14.15
C ASN A 37 -25.83 12.12 -15.08
N ILE A 38 -24.53 11.90 -14.89
CA ILE A 38 -23.70 11.09 -15.79
C ILE A 38 -24.08 9.61 -15.73
N THR A 39 -24.41 9.14 -14.54
CA THR A 39 -24.82 7.74 -14.26
C THR A 39 -25.67 7.69 -13.00
N GLU A 40 -26.14 6.52 -12.62
CA GLU A 40 -26.93 6.31 -11.42
C GLU A 40 -26.19 6.73 -10.16
N LYS A 41 -26.92 7.32 -9.21
CA LYS A 41 -26.37 7.80 -7.92
C LYS A 41 -25.60 6.71 -7.18
N GLN A 42 -26.11 5.46 -7.23
CA GLN A 42 -25.47 4.31 -6.59
C GLN A 42 -24.08 4.03 -7.15
N VAL A 43 -23.90 4.18 -8.46
CA VAL A 43 -22.60 4.01 -9.13
C VAL A 43 -21.63 5.13 -8.74
N VAL A 44 -22.11 6.39 -8.69
CA VAL A 44 -21.28 7.54 -8.30
C VAL A 44 -20.83 7.40 -6.84
N LEU A 45 -21.66 6.91 -5.94
CA LEU A 45 -21.36 6.76 -4.51
C LEU A 45 -20.80 5.38 -4.14
N SER A 46 -20.58 4.50 -5.10
CA SER A 46 -20.12 3.12 -4.87
C SER A 46 -18.80 3.04 -4.10
N GLY A 47 -17.91 3.98 -4.29
CA GLY A 47 -16.67 4.06 -3.54
C GLY A 47 -16.87 4.40 -2.06
N ILE A 48 -17.85 5.24 -1.72
CA ILE A 48 -18.16 5.58 -0.32
C ILE A 48 -18.73 4.36 0.44
N THR A 49 -19.53 3.54 -0.24
CA THR A 49 -20.13 2.33 0.34
C THR A 49 -19.18 1.13 0.35
N SER A 50 -18.02 1.23 -0.29
CA SER A 50 -17.04 0.15 -0.37
C SER A 50 -16.42 -0.15 1.00
N SER A 51 -16.39 -1.42 1.39
CA SER A 51 -15.68 -1.91 2.58
C SER A 51 -14.20 -1.51 2.58
N ALA A 52 -13.56 -1.44 1.39
CA ALA A 52 -12.18 -1.01 1.25
C ALA A 52 -11.97 0.45 1.70
N THR A 53 -12.91 1.33 1.43
CA THR A 53 -12.86 2.73 1.87
C THR A 53 -12.99 2.86 3.40
N TRP A 54 -13.89 2.08 3.99
CA TRP A 54 -14.05 2.01 5.45
C TRP A 54 -12.84 1.38 6.14
N LEU A 55 -12.15 0.44 5.48
CA LEU A 55 -10.91 -0.12 5.96
C LEU A 55 -9.78 0.92 6.03
N VAL A 56 -9.73 1.85 5.08
CA VAL A 56 -8.74 2.94 5.09
C VAL A 56 -8.94 3.85 6.30
N ILE A 57 -10.16 4.30 6.57
CA ILE A 57 -10.41 5.19 7.71
C ILE A 57 -10.20 4.48 9.05
N SER A 58 -10.62 3.21 9.17
CA SER A 58 -10.35 2.42 10.38
C SER A 58 -8.84 2.29 10.63
N GLY A 59 -8.06 2.05 9.58
CA GLY A 59 -6.60 1.97 9.67
C GLY A 59 -5.94 3.27 10.10
N ILE A 60 -6.46 4.42 9.66
CA ILE A 60 -5.96 5.75 10.10
C ILE A 60 -6.25 5.96 11.59
N ILE A 61 -7.45 5.59 12.04
CA ILE A 61 -7.84 5.70 13.47
C ILE A 61 -6.97 4.79 14.34
N ILE A 62 -6.79 3.54 13.95
CA ILE A 62 -5.91 2.58 14.65
C ILE A 62 -4.47 3.11 14.68
N GLY A 63 -3.96 3.62 13.56
CA GLY A 63 -2.64 4.21 13.50
C GLY A 63 -2.45 5.42 14.42
N ALA A 64 -3.49 6.24 14.56
CA ALA A 64 -3.49 7.36 15.51
C ALA A 64 -3.43 6.88 16.97
N ALA A 65 -4.12 5.77 17.31
CA ALA A 65 -4.04 5.16 18.64
C ALA A 65 -2.65 4.58 18.93
N VAL A 66 -2.02 3.90 17.95
CA VAL A 66 -0.64 3.42 18.05
C VAL A 66 0.33 4.55 18.35
N LYS A 67 0.16 5.69 17.67
CA LYS A 67 0.98 6.90 17.86
C LYS A 67 0.72 7.54 19.24
N HIS A 68 -0.54 7.66 19.64
CA HIS A 68 -0.90 8.30 20.90
C HIS A 68 -0.40 7.51 22.12
N THR A 69 -0.47 6.19 22.07
CA THR A 69 0.03 5.30 23.14
C THR A 69 1.55 5.10 23.09
N GLU A 70 2.27 5.69 22.14
CA GLU A 70 3.70 5.49 21.90
C GLU A 70 4.10 4.00 21.74
N LEU A 71 3.18 3.17 21.28
CA LEU A 71 3.44 1.74 21.03
C LEU A 71 4.53 1.53 19.97
N ASP A 72 4.62 2.42 19.01
CA ASP A 72 5.64 2.49 17.99
C ASP A 72 7.06 2.68 18.58
N ARG A 73 7.21 3.58 19.55
CA ARG A 73 8.47 3.81 20.26
C ARG A 73 8.87 2.60 21.13
N LEU A 74 7.88 1.97 21.74
CA LEU A 74 8.08 0.72 22.47
C LEU A 74 8.67 -0.36 21.56
N LEU A 75 8.07 -0.57 20.39
CA LEU A 75 8.56 -1.52 19.39
C LEU A 75 9.98 -1.20 18.95
N ALA A 76 10.29 0.09 18.67
CA ALA A 76 11.66 0.48 18.32
C ALA A 76 12.68 0.07 19.37
N ARG A 77 12.38 0.28 20.66
CA ARG A 77 13.27 -0.13 21.77
C ARG A 77 13.49 -1.63 21.82
N PHE A 78 12.49 -2.45 21.49
CA PHE A 78 12.68 -3.89 21.37
C PHE A 78 13.66 -4.29 20.28
N PHE A 79 13.81 -3.47 19.23
CA PHE A 79 14.70 -3.77 18.11
C PHE A 79 16.15 -3.28 18.32
N ILE A 80 16.42 -2.37 19.27
CA ILE A 80 17.78 -1.91 19.57
C ILE A 80 18.75 -3.08 19.77
N PRO A 81 18.47 -4.11 20.60
CA PRO A 81 19.39 -5.24 20.79
C PRO A 81 19.64 -6.06 19.52
N VAL A 82 18.65 -6.12 18.62
CA VAL A 82 18.78 -6.81 17.32
C VAL A 82 19.68 -6.01 16.36
N CYS A 83 19.72 -4.69 16.53
CA CYS A 83 20.49 -3.77 15.68
C CYS A 83 21.95 -3.58 16.14
N MET A 84 22.38 -4.15 17.29
CA MET A 84 23.73 -3.95 17.81
C MET A 84 24.78 -4.81 17.11
N GLY A 85 26.00 -4.28 16.97
CA GLY A 85 27.17 -4.95 16.43
C GLY A 85 27.37 -4.66 14.93
N LYS A 86 27.54 -5.70 14.10
CA LYS A 86 27.84 -5.50 12.68
C LYS A 86 26.74 -4.71 11.98
N TYR A 87 27.14 -3.77 11.10
CA TYR A 87 26.19 -2.93 10.38
C TYR A 87 25.14 -3.71 9.60
N SER A 88 25.48 -4.90 9.11
CA SER A 88 24.51 -5.80 8.48
C SER A 88 23.36 -6.23 9.42
N LYS A 89 23.61 -6.35 10.74
CA LYS A 89 22.56 -6.60 11.75
C LYS A 89 21.69 -5.35 11.96
N VAL A 90 22.31 -4.17 11.92
CA VAL A 90 21.56 -2.89 11.99
C VAL A 90 20.56 -2.82 10.84
N LEU A 91 20.99 -3.08 9.60
CA LEU A 91 20.11 -3.10 8.42
C LEU A 91 19.01 -4.16 8.56
N PHE A 92 19.34 -5.36 9.05
CA PHE A 92 18.36 -6.42 9.28
C PHE A 92 17.30 -5.99 10.30
N GLY A 93 17.73 -5.44 11.44
CA GLY A 93 16.84 -4.99 12.51
C GLY A 93 15.91 -3.86 12.05
N THR A 94 16.42 -2.89 11.29
CA THR A 94 15.60 -1.78 10.75
C THR A 94 14.60 -2.27 9.70
N ILE A 95 15.00 -3.21 8.84
CA ILE A 95 14.09 -3.84 7.88
C ILE A 95 13.00 -4.61 8.63
N LEU A 96 13.37 -5.41 9.62
CA LEU A 96 12.42 -6.19 10.41
C LEU A 96 11.41 -5.29 11.15
N LEU A 97 11.88 -4.19 11.74
CA LEU A 97 11.01 -3.18 12.35
C LEU A 97 10.02 -2.61 11.33
N GLY A 98 10.50 -2.22 10.15
CA GLY A 98 9.65 -1.71 9.06
C GLY A 98 8.58 -2.72 8.64
N VAL A 99 8.94 -4.00 8.51
CA VAL A 99 8.02 -5.09 8.14
C VAL A 99 6.96 -5.34 9.22
N ILE A 100 7.34 -5.34 10.50
CA ILE A 100 6.37 -5.54 11.59
C ILE A 100 5.33 -4.43 11.62
N LEU A 101 5.73 -3.19 11.38
CA LEU A 101 4.80 -2.06 11.32
C LEU A 101 3.75 -2.21 10.21
N ILE A 102 4.00 -2.98 9.16
CA ILE A 102 3.01 -3.25 8.11
C ILE A 102 1.75 -3.91 8.69
N PHE A 103 1.92 -4.81 9.63
CA PHE A 103 0.81 -5.55 10.25
C PHE A 103 0.09 -4.76 11.37
N LEU A 104 0.79 -3.80 11.98
CA LEU A 104 0.26 -3.01 13.09
C LEU A 104 -0.43 -1.73 12.65
N MET A 105 -0.02 -1.17 11.53
CA MET A 105 -0.52 0.13 11.05
C MET A 105 -0.93 0.07 9.58
N PRO A 106 -2.22 0.11 9.28
CA PRO A 106 -2.71 0.03 7.90
C PRO A 106 -2.38 1.23 7.00
N SER A 107 -1.93 2.35 7.55
CA SER A 107 -1.61 3.57 6.79
C SER A 107 -0.13 3.64 6.40
N ALA A 108 0.20 3.52 5.13
CA ALA A 108 1.57 3.64 4.64
C ALA A 108 2.20 5.02 4.95
N MET A 109 1.44 6.10 4.77
CA MET A 109 1.89 7.45 5.11
C MET A 109 2.12 7.58 6.62
N GLY A 110 1.18 7.09 7.44
CA GLY A 110 1.30 7.09 8.90
C GLY A 110 2.55 6.31 9.35
N ARG A 111 2.80 5.12 8.80
CA ARG A 111 3.99 4.32 9.14
C ARG A 111 5.29 5.06 8.81
N VAL A 112 5.38 5.63 7.62
CA VAL A 112 6.59 6.31 7.17
C VAL A 112 6.88 7.55 8.03
N VAL A 113 5.91 8.43 8.23
CA VAL A 113 6.06 9.65 9.05
C VAL A 113 6.44 9.32 10.49
N LEU A 114 5.85 8.27 11.05
CA LEU A 114 6.12 7.82 12.39
C LEU A 114 7.50 7.13 12.53
N LEU A 115 7.90 6.36 11.53
CA LEU A 115 9.15 5.61 11.55
C LEU A 115 10.38 6.52 11.44
N LEU A 116 10.27 7.66 10.75
CA LEU A 116 11.41 8.58 10.55
C LEU A 116 12.06 9.05 11.86
N PRO A 117 11.34 9.63 12.83
CA PRO A 117 11.95 10.04 14.09
C PRO A 117 12.52 8.86 14.88
N ILE A 118 11.93 7.67 14.76
CA ILE A 118 12.42 6.45 15.40
C ILE A 118 13.75 6.02 14.80
N LEU A 119 13.87 5.99 13.47
CA LEU A 119 15.11 5.63 12.78
C LEU A 119 16.21 6.65 13.04
N ASN A 120 15.85 7.93 13.13
CA ASN A 120 16.80 8.99 13.52
C ASN A 120 17.33 8.78 14.94
N ALA A 121 16.46 8.54 15.91
CA ALA A 121 16.84 8.26 17.29
C ALA A 121 17.67 6.99 17.39
N LEU A 122 17.25 5.90 16.73
CA LEU A 122 18.01 4.64 16.68
C LEU A 122 19.41 4.84 16.11
N SER A 123 19.52 5.61 15.03
CA SER A 123 20.83 5.91 14.42
C SER A 123 21.78 6.62 15.39
N LEU A 124 21.29 7.65 16.09
CA LEU A 124 22.07 8.39 17.09
C LEU A 124 22.46 7.48 18.28
N GLU A 125 21.56 6.66 18.79
CA GLU A 125 21.85 5.70 19.87
C GLU A 125 22.91 4.66 19.47
N LEU A 126 22.94 4.26 18.18
CA LEU A 126 23.96 3.37 17.63
C LEU A 126 25.29 4.06 17.31
N GLY A 127 25.41 5.36 17.56
CA GLY A 127 26.62 6.16 17.37
C GLY A 127 26.81 6.70 15.96
N TYR A 128 25.75 6.80 15.17
CA TYR A 128 25.82 7.33 13.80
C TYR A 128 25.25 8.76 13.73
N GLU A 129 26.00 9.66 13.13
CA GLU A 129 25.57 11.04 12.94
C GLU A 129 24.56 11.18 11.81
N LYS A 130 23.62 12.12 11.96
CA LYS A 130 22.67 12.46 10.90
C LYS A 130 23.42 12.96 9.66
N GLY A 131 23.05 12.43 8.48
CA GLY A 131 23.72 12.72 7.21
C GLY A 131 24.88 11.77 6.88
N SER A 132 25.34 10.92 7.81
CA SER A 132 26.32 9.87 7.53
C SER A 132 25.75 8.80 6.61
N LYS A 133 26.64 8.01 5.98
CA LYS A 133 26.21 6.87 5.15
C LYS A 133 25.44 5.81 5.97
N GLU A 134 25.89 5.60 7.20
CA GLU A 134 25.26 4.68 8.15
C GLU A 134 23.83 5.11 8.48
N TRP A 135 23.65 6.37 8.83
CA TRP A 135 22.33 6.95 9.06
C TRP A 135 21.43 6.83 7.82
N GLU A 136 21.94 7.16 6.65
CA GLU A 136 21.16 7.05 5.40
C GLU A 136 20.71 5.60 5.14
N GLY A 137 21.61 4.63 5.32
CA GLY A 137 21.29 3.21 5.17
C GLY A 137 20.20 2.75 6.14
N ILE A 138 20.21 3.20 7.39
CA ILE A 138 19.17 2.93 8.39
C ILE A 138 17.83 3.50 7.93
N VAL A 139 17.78 4.77 7.55
CA VAL A 139 16.55 5.44 7.15
C VAL A 139 15.98 4.82 5.87
N MET A 140 16.82 4.64 4.84
CA MET A 140 16.40 4.05 3.56
C MET A 140 15.88 2.62 3.75
N SER A 141 16.60 1.77 4.51
CA SER A 141 16.20 0.38 4.72
C SER A 141 14.88 0.27 5.48
N GLY A 142 14.69 1.04 6.56
CA GLY A 142 13.46 1.01 7.35
C GLY A 142 12.25 1.53 6.56
N VAL A 143 12.42 2.64 5.84
CA VAL A 143 11.34 3.24 5.03
C VAL A 143 10.93 2.33 3.88
N LEU A 144 11.89 1.80 3.11
CA LEU A 144 11.58 0.90 2.00
C LEU A 144 10.98 -0.43 2.49
N ALA A 145 11.43 -0.93 3.64
CA ALA A 145 10.91 -2.15 4.24
C ALA A 145 9.48 -2.01 4.75
N THR A 146 9.07 -0.82 5.20
CA THR A 146 7.68 -0.60 5.61
C THR A 146 6.75 -0.27 4.43
N TYR A 147 7.30 0.06 3.27
CA TYR A 147 6.52 0.45 2.09
C TYR A 147 6.38 -0.66 1.04
N ILE A 148 7.51 -1.24 0.56
CA ILE A 148 7.49 -2.18 -0.57
C ILE A 148 6.75 -3.48 -0.26
N PRO A 149 7.02 -4.21 0.85
CA PRO A 149 6.30 -5.44 1.16
C PRO A 149 4.83 -5.22 1.54
N ALA A 150 4.44 -3.98 1.89
CA ALA A 150 3.07 -3.63 2.24
C ALA A 150 2.06 -3.84 1.09
N PHE A 151 2.51 -3.91 -0.15
CA PHE A 151 1.66 -4.25 -1.29
C PHE A 151 1.11 -5.68 -1.21
N TYR A 152 1.64 -6.53 -0.37
CA TYR A 152 1.26 -7.95 -0.23
C TYR A 152 0.53 -8.26 1.07
N VAL A 153 0.17 -7.22 1.82
CA VAL A 153 -0.63 -7.31 3.05
C VAL A 153 -1.82 -6.36 2.91
N LEU A 154 -3.03 -6.89 2.91
CA LEU A 154 -4.23 -6.05 2.97
C LEU A 154 -4.21 -5.22 4.21
N PRO A 155 -4.71 -4.38 4.70
CA PRO A 155 -5.08 -3.01 4.43
C PRO A 155 -3.88 -2.04 4.38
N SER A 156 -2.67 -2.54 4.28
CA SER A 156 -1.43 -1.79 4.56
C SER A 156 -1.10 -0.70 3.55
N ASN A 157 -1.70 -0.74 2.37
CA ASN A 157 -1.45 0.22 1.30
C ASN A 157 -2.73 0.62 0.58
N VAL A 158 -2.82 1.88 0.15
CA VAL A 158 -4.00 2.40 -0.58
C VAL A 158 -4.25 1.65 -1.90
N PRO A 159 -3.24 1.34 -2.73
CA PRO A 159 -3.46 0.57 -3.96
C PRO A 159 -4.16 -0.77 -3.74
N ASN A 160 -3.80 -1.49 -2.66
CA ASN A 160 -4.43 -2.76 -2.31
C ASN A 160 -5.94 -2.59 -2.05
N ASN A 161 -6.30 -1.53 -1.33
CA ASN A 161 -7.68 -1.24 -0.97
C ASN A 161 -8.49 -0.79 -2.19
N VAL A 162 -7.91 0.03 -3.07
CA VAL A 162 -8.53 0.42 -4.35
C VAL A 162 -8.78 -0.83 -5.20
N PHE A 163 -7.78 -1.69 -5.36
CA PHE A 163 -7.87 -2.93 -6.12
C PHE A 163 -8.97 -3.84 -5.58
N THR A 164 -8.95 -4.16 -4.29
CA THR A 164 -9.97 -5.06 -3.69
C THR A 164 -11.37 -4.48 -3.74
N GLY A 165 -11.50 -3.16 -3.56
CA GLY A 165 -12.77 -2.47 -3.74
C GLY A 165 -13.28 -2.50 -5.18
N ALA A 166 -12.40 -2.31 -6.16
CA ALA A 166 -12.73 -2.35 -7.58
C ALA A 166 -13.16 -3.75 -8.03
N ILE A 167 -12.39 -4.80 -7.75
CA ILE A 167 -12.75 -6.17 -8.16
C ILE A 167 -14.02 -6.68 -7.49
N LEU A 168 -14.27 -6.31 -6.24
CA LEU A 168 -15.51 -6.63 -5.55
C LEU A 168 -16.70 -5.93 -6.20
N SER A 169 -16.58 -4.64 -6.47
CA SER A 169 -17.64 -3.82 -7.04
C SER A 169 -17.95 -4.16 -8.50
N LEU A 170 -16.92 -4.39 -9.33
CA LEU A 170 -17.05 -4.60 -10.77
C LEU A 170 -17.35 -6.06 -11.13
N TYR A 171 -16.82 -7.01 -10.35
CA TYR A 171 -16.80 -8.43 -10.70
C TYR A 171 -17.37 -9.35 -9.64
N SER A 172 -17.79 -8.81 -8.49
CA SER A 172 -18.21 -9.59 -7.31
C SER A 172 -17.14 -10.58 -6.82
N ILE A 173 -15.86 -10.29 -7.11
CA ILE A 173 -14.73 -11.08 -6.65
C ILE A 173 -14.31 -10.56 -5.29
N ASN A 174 -14.55 -11.36 -4.24
CA ASN A 174 -14.09 -11.06 -2.90
C ASN A 174 -12.79 -11.83 -2.60
N ILE A 175 -11.70 -11.10 -2.37
CA ILE A 175 -10.44 -11.67 -1.90
C ILE A 175 -10.31 -11.36 -0.41
N SER A 176 -10.44 -12.37 0.44
CA SER A 176 -10.25 -12.23 1.88
C SER A 176 -8.81 -11.86 2.24
N TYR A 177 -8.59 -11.28 3.42
CA TYR A 177 -7.26 -10.93 3.91
C TYR A 177 -6.29 -12.13 3.86
N SER A 178 -6.70 -13.28 4.38
CA SER A 178 -5.89 -14.49 4.41
C SER A 178 -5.54 -14.99 3.01
N ARG A 179 -6.53 -14.97 2.09
CA ARG A 179 -6.30 -15.38 0.69
C ARG A 179 -5.33 -14.44 -0.02
N TYR A 180 -5.49 -13.12 0.15
CA TYR A 180 -4.57 -12.12 -0.41
C TYR A 180 -3.16 -12.31 0.13
N PHE A 181 -3.02 -12.48 1.46
CA PHE A 181 -1.74 -12.71 2.11
C PHE A 181 -1.06 -13.98 1.59
N LEU A 182 -1.77 -15.10 1.53
CA LEU A 182 -1.23 -16.38 1.04
C LEU A 182 -0.87 -16.31 -0.44
N LEU A 183 -1.62 -15.59 -1.27
CA LEU A 183 -1.32 -15.49 -2.70
C LEU A 183 -0.01 -14.75 -2.97
N TYR A 184 0.33 -13.73 -2.20
CA TYR A 184 1.42 -12.82 -2.58
C TYR A 184 2.56 -12.77 -1.58
N PHE A 185 2.28 -12.74 -0.27
CA PHE A 185 3.32 -12.45 0.73
C PHE A 185 4.42 -13.50 0.82
N PRO A 186 4.16 -14.83 0.77
CA PRO A 186 5.20 -15.84 0.90
C PRO A 186 6.29 -15.72 -0.18
N ILE A 187 5.92 -15.42 -1.41
CA ILE A 187 6.87 -15.30 -2.51
C ILE A 187 7.28 -13.85 -2.76
N LEU A 188 6.33 -12.96 -3.03
CA LEU A 188 6.65 -11.57 -3.39
C LEU A 188 7.03 -10.74 -2.16
N GLY A 189 6.30 -10.88 -1.06
CA GLY A 189 6.57 -10.15 0.18
C GLY A 189 7.94 -10.52 0.73
N VAL A 190 8.15 -11.79 1.04
CA VAL A 190 9.42 -12.29 1.60
C VAL A 190 10.56 -12.12 0.58
N GLY A 191 10.31 -12.42 -0.70
CA GLY A 191 11.31 -12.25 -1.75
C GLY A 191 11.79 -10.80 -1.87
N LYS A 192 10.89 -9.82 -1.91
CA LYS A 192 11.27 -8.39 -1.97
C LYS A 192 11.95 -7.91 -0.67
N ILE A 193 11.59 -8.45 0.50
CA ILE A 193 12.31 -8.18 1.75
C ILE A 193 13.77 -8.67 1.66
N LEU A 194 13.98 -9.88 1.16
CA LEU A 194 15.33 -10.44 0.97
C LEU A 194 16.12 -9.64 -0.07
N ILE A 195 15.52 -9.31 -1.22
CA ILE A 195 16.17 -8.49 -2.24
C ILE A 195 16.56 -7.13 -1.66
N LEU A 196 15.66 -6.48 -0.90
CA LEU A 196 15.94 -5.22 -0.23
C LEU A 196 17.12 -5.37 0.74
N TYR A 197 17.12 -6.38 1.59
CA TYR A 197 18.20 -6.62 2.55
C TYR A 197 19.56 -6.80 1.85
N PHE A 198 19.63 -7.65 0.82
CA PHE A 198 20.87 -7.85 0.08
C PHE A 198 21.30 -6.61 -0.68
N THR A 199 20.38 -5.86 -1.25
CA THR A 199 20.66 -4.56 -1.89
C THR A 199 21.28 -3.60 -0.89
N MET A 200 20.63 -3.38 0.26
CA MET A 200 21.15 -2.49 1.30
C MET A 200 22.51 -2.95 1.81
N ARG A 201 22.69 -4.25 2.08
CA ARG A 201 23.96 -4.81 2.51
C ARG A 201 25.08 -4.62 1.49
N LEU A 202 24.78 -4.68 0.20
CA LEU A 202 25.76 -4.45 -0.87
C LEU A 202 26.21 -2.99 -0.92
N PHE A 203 25.27 -2.04 -0.90
CA PHE A 203 25.56 -0.63 -1.00
C PHE A 203 26.24 -0.04 0.26
N TYR A 204 25.91 -0.60 1.43
CA TYR A 204 26.41 -0.14 2.73
C TYR A 204 27.41 -1.09 3.39
N ARG A 205 28.06 -1.98 2.61
CA ARG A 205 29.00 -3.01 3.12
C ARG A 205 30.25 -2.45 3.84
N ARG A 206 30.62 -1.21 3.59
CA ARG A 206 31.80 -0.54 4.15
C ARG A 206 31.46 0.39 5.32
N CYS A 207 30.23 0.38 5.79
CA CYS A 207 29.80 1.16 6.93
C CYS A 207 30.36 0.60 8.23
N LYS A 208 30.60 1.50 9.20
CA LYS A 208 31.16 1.15 10.51
C LYS A 208 30.16 0.37 11.35
N ASP A 209 30.66 -0.52 12.17
CA ASP A 209 29.85 -1.26 13.14
C ASP A 209 29.32 -0.32 14.24
N SER A 210 28.16 -0.67 14.80
CA SER A 210 27.53 0.14 15.85
C SER A 210 28.25 0.00 17.19
N ILE A 211 28.17 1.05 17.99
CA ILE A 211 28.60 0.99 19.40
C ILE A 211 27.61 0.14 20.20
N CYS A 212 28.12 -0.51 21.26
CA CYS A 212 27.26 -1.22 22.20
C CYS A 212 26.49 -0.23 23.07
N VAL A 213 25.16 -0.29 22.99
CA VAL A 213 24.26 0.53 23.82
C VAL A 213 23.84 -0.26 25.04
N SER A 214 23.81 0.38 26.21
CA SER A 214 23.29 -0.24 27.43
C SER A 214 21.81 -0.55 27.27
N LYS A 215 21.41 -1.79 27.63
CA LYS A 215 20.00 -2.19 27.62
C LYS A 215 19.27 -1.40 28.70
N LYS A 216 18.42 -0.45 28.32
CA LYS A 216 17.47 0.18 29.23
C LYS A 216 16.29 -0.77 29.46
N ALA A 217 15.80 -0.84 30.70
CA ALA A 217 14.59 -1.56 31.01
C ALA A 217 13.42 -1.03 30.18
N ILE A 218 12.57 -1.92 29.69
CA ILE A 218 11.41 -1.58 28.87
C ILE A 218 10.18 -1.75 29.74
N ASP A 219 9.62 -0.64 30.20
CA ASP A 219 8.34 -0.63 30.90
C ASP A 219 7.22 -0.50 29.88
N ILE A 220 6.25 -1.42 29.94
CA ILE A 220 5.09 -1.47 29.06
C ILE A 220 3.88 -0.95 29.83
N THR A 221 3.26 0.12 29.35
CA THR A 221 2.06 0.69 29.99
C THR A 221 0.84 -0.23 29.84
N LYS A 222 -0.18 -0.01 30.67
CA LYS A 222 -1.43 -0.77 30.58
C LYS A 222 -2.13 -0.54 29.24
N GLU A 223 -2.12 0.68 28.75
CA GLU A 223 -2.73 1.08 27.47
C GLU A 223 -2.01 0.38 26.30
N GLN A 224 -0.68 0.32 26.31
CA GLN A 224 0.10 -0.38 25.30
C GLN A 224 -0.21 -1.88 25.28
N LYS A 225 -0.29 -2.54 26.46
CA LYS A 225 -0.66 -3.96 26.55
C LYS A 225 -2.04 -4.23 25.98
N LEU A 226 -3.03 -3.41 26.37
CA LEU A 226 -4.40 -3.54 25.87
C LEU A 226 -4.48 -3.29 24.36
N LEU A 227 -3.76 -2.30 23.84
CA LEU A 227 -3.73 -2.03 22.41
C LEU A 227 -3.08 -3.17 21.63
N ILE A 228 -1.99 -3.76 22.13
CA ILE A 228 -1.36 -4.96 21.51
C ILE A 228 -2.37 -6.10 21.43
N VAL A 229 -3.09 -6.38 22.52
CA VAL A 229 -4.12 -7.43 22.53
C VAL A 229 -5.23 -7.12 21.53
N LEU A 230 -5.70 -5.87 21.48
CA LEU A 230 -6.75 -5.45 20.55
C LEU A 230 -6.30 -5.59 19.08
N LEU A 231 -5.06 -5.18 18.76
CA LEU A 231 -4.49 -5.34 17.43
C LEU A 231 -4.33 -6.81 17.06
N PHE A 232 -3.93 -7.67 18.00
CA PHE A 232 -3.84 -9.10 17.76
C PHE A 232 -5.22 -9.72 17.48
N ILE A 233 -6.24 -9.35 18.25
CA ILE A 233 -7.64 -9.75 18.01
C ILE A 233 -8.09 -9.28 16.62
N THR A 234 -7.84 -8.05 16.27
CA THR A 234 -8.20 -7.48 14.94
C THR A 234 -7.55 -8.27 13.80
N LEU A 235 -6.25 -8.53 13.92
CA LEU A 235 -5.51 -9.32 12.93
C LEU A 235 -6.06 -10.75 12.84
N SER A 236 -6.40 -11.37 13.97
CA SER A 236 -7.02 -12.70 14.00
C SER A 236 -8.37 -12.71 13.28
N PHE A 237 -9.21 -11.68 13.48
CA PHE A 237 -10.45 -11.51 12.72
C PHE A 237 -10.18 -11.35 11.22
N TRP A 238 -9.21 -10.56 10.81
CA TRP A 238 -8.85 -10.43 9.39
C TRP A 238 -8.37 -11.75 8.78
N MET A 239 -7.55 -12.51 9.50
CA MET A 239 -7.07 -13.83 9.04
C MET A 239 -8.21 -14.85 8.92
N THR A 240 -9.24 -14.74 9.74
CA THR A 240 -10.39 -15.66 9.77
C THR A 240 -11.61 -15.13 9.01
N GLU A 241 -11.47 -14.09 8.21
CA GLU A 241 -12.57 -13.53 7.38
C GLU A 241 -13.30 -14.60 6.55
N HIS A 242 -12.56 -15.59 6.04
CA HIS A 242 -13.13 -16.70 5.26
C HIS A 242 -14.13 -17.55 6.05
N ILE A 243 -14.05 -17.57 7.40
CA ILE A 243 -14.93 -18.31 8.29
C ILE A 243 -16.19 -17.50 8.59
N HIS A 244 -16.02 -16.28 9.12
CA HIS A 244 -17.15 -15.44 9.59
C HIS A 244 -17.74 -14.54 8.51
N LYS A 245 -17.10 -14.41 7.35
CA LYS A 245 -17.55 -13.64 6.16
C LYS A 245 -17.83 -12.15 6.41
N VAL A 246 -17.40 -11.60 7.54
CA VAL A 246 -17.51 -10.16 7.82
C VAL A 246 -16.33 -9.45 7.14
N PRO A 247 -16.60 -8.49 6.23
CA PRO A 247 -15.54 -7.78 5.52
C PRO A 247 -14.56 -7.07 6.46
N THR A 248 -13.26 -7.10 6.11
CA THR A 248 -12.18 -6.48 6.90
C THR A 248 -12.40 -5.02 7.26
N GLY A 249 -13.11 -4.26 6.41
CA GLY A 249 -13.46 -2.87 6.69
C GLY A 249 -14.31 -2.69 7.95
N TRP A 250 -15.28 -3.57 8.16
CA TRP A 250 -16.18 -3.50 9.32
C TRP A 250 -15.54 -4.03 10.60
N THR A 251 -14.74 -5.08 10.54
CA THR A 251 -13.95 -5.55 11.70
C THR A 251 -12.89 -4.52 12.09
N GLY A 252 -12.24 -3.86 11.12
CA GLY A 252 -11.36 -2.74 11.36
C GLY A 252 -12.08 -1.55 12.01
N MET A 253 -13.29 -1.22 11.53
CA MET A 253 -14.09 -0.12 12.09
C MET A 253 -14.56 -0.43 13.52
N ALA A 254 -14.91 -1.68 13.83
CA ALA A 254 -15.20 -2.09 15.20
C ALA A 254 -14.00 -1.83 16.14
N THR A 255 -12.80 -2.19 15.73
CA THR A 255 -11.57 -1.86 16.46
C THR A 255 -11.37 -0.35 16.59
N ALA A 256 -11.58 0.40 15.50
CA ALA A 256 -11.49 1.87 15.51
C ALA A 256 -12.46 2.50 16.51
N LEU A 257 -13.69 1.99 16.61
CA LEU A 257 -14.68 2.45 17.60
C LEU A 257 -14.23 2.14 19.03
N ILE A 258 -13.65 0.96 19.28
CA ILE A 258 -13.14 0.59 20.62
C ILE A 258 -12.01 1.54 21.05
N VAL A 259 -11.06 1.86 20.16
CA VAL A 259 -9.96 2.79 20.52
C VAL A 259 -10.44 4.23 20.69
N MET A 260 -11.55 4.62 20.06
CA MET A 260 -12.18 5.95 20.20
C MET A 260 -13.14 6.04 21.37
N LEU A 261 -13.38 4.98 22.13
CA LEU A 261 -14.29 5.03 23.28
C LEU A 261 -13.88 6.16 24.24
N PRO A 262 -14.82 6.97 24.73
CA PRO A 262 -14.56 7.96 25.73
C PRO A 262 -13.88 7.31 26.95
N ASN A 263 -12.82 7.93 27.46
CA ASN A 263 -12.04 7.47 28.60
C ASN A 263 -11.22 6.17 28.39
N SER A 264 -11.04 5.72 27.13
CA SER A 264 -10.22 4.54 26.83
C SER A 264 -8.71 4.79 26.99
N ASN A 265 -8.27 6.04 27.04
CA ASN A 265 -6.86 6.48 27.04
C ASN A 265 -6.07 6.05 25.80
N PHE A 266 -6.70 5.45 24.79
CA PHE A 266 -6.04 5.11 23.53
C PHE A 266 -5.91 6.31 22.60
N MET A 267 -6.76 7.32 22.78
CA MET A 267 -6.78 8.54 21.96
C MET A 267 -7.11 9.76 22.82
N GLU A 268 -6.90 10.94 22.27
CA GLU A 268 -7.31 12.19 22.90
C GLU A 268 -8.83 12.33 23.00
N LYS A 269 -9.31 13.26 23.88
CA LYS A 269 -10.76 13.47 24.16
C LYS A 269 -11.62 13.77 22.93
N GLN A 270 -11.02 14.27 21.82
CA GLN A 270 -11.74 14.59 20.57
C GLN A 270 -11.02 13.95 19.38
N PRO A 271 -11.06 12.62 19.26
CA PRO A 271 -10.24 11.89 18.31
C PRO A 271 -10.51 12.29 16.86
N LEU A 272 -11.76 12.54 16.47
CA LEU A 272 -12.14 12.86 15.09
C LEU A 272 -11.52 14.17 14.57
N ARG A 273 -11.18 15.12 15.44
CA ARG A 273 -10.55 16.39 15.02
C ARG A 273 -9.14 16.21 14.47
N LYS A 274 -8.45 15.12 14.83
CA LYS A 274 -7.06 14.84 14.41
C LYS A 274 -6.96 13.79 13.34
N ILE A 275 -8.09 13.19 12.95
CA ILE A 275 -8.12 12.19 11.90
C ILE A 275 -8.10 12.88 10.55
N ASN A 276 -7.12 12.50 9.72
CA ASN A 276 -7.08 12.94 8.34
C ASN A 276 -8.03 12.08 7.49
N PHE A 277 -9.14 12.69 7.02
CA PHE A 277 -10.12 12.05 6.15
C PHE A 277 -9.75 12.10 4.65
N GLU A 278 -8.67 12.77 4.27
CA GLU A 278 -8.28 12.88 2.86
C GLU A 278 -8.13 11.53 2.16
N PRO A 279 -7.46 10.51 2.75
CA PRO A 279 -7.34 9.20 2.10
C PRO A 279 -8.70 8.47 1.95
N PHE A 280 -9.66 8.72 2.83
CA PHE A 280 -11.01 8.16 2.71
C PHE A 280 -11.70 8.68 1.43
N PHE A 281 -11.74 9.99 1.24
CA PHE A 281 -12.34 10.58 0.05
C PHE A 281 -11.57 10.24 -1.22
N TYR A 282 -10.25 10.17 -1.14
CA TYR A 282 -9.41 9.77 -2.26
C TYR A 282 -9.75 8.35 -2.74
N VAL A 283 -9.77 7.37 -1.85
CA VAL A 283 -10.09 5.97 -2.20
C VAL A 283 -11.52 5.84 -2.69
N ALA A 284 -12.46 6.50 -2.03
CA ALA A 284 -13.86 6.52 -2.46
C ALA A 284 -14.01 7.03 -3.90
N GLY A 285 -13.39 8.18 -4.21
CA GLY A 285 -13.47 8.76 -5.55
C GLY A 285 -12.82 7.89 -6.62
N ILE A 286 -11.69 7.27 -6.33
CA ILE A 286 -10.99 6.38 -7.26
C ILE A 286 -11.80 5.12 -7.56
N ILE A 287 -12.40 4.48 -6.57
CA ILE A 287 -13.28 3.32 -6.78
C ILE A 287 -14.51 3.73 -7.61
N SER A 288 -15.12 4.86 -7.29
CA SER A 288 -16.25 5.41 -8.06
C SER A 288 -15.86 5.70 -9.52
N LEU A 289 -14.66 6.25 -9.77
CA LEU A 289 -14.15 6.51 -11.11
C LEU A 289 -14.06 5.23 -11.95
N GLY A 290 -13.52 4.15 -11.39
CA GLY A 290 -13.45 2.86 -12.07
C GLY A 290 -14.85 2.30 -12.41
N ASN A 291 -15.79 2.39 -11.47
CA ASN A 291 -17.17 1.94 -11.66
C ASN A 291 -17.92 2.76 -12.71
N ILE A 292 -17.72 4.08 -12.72
CA ILE A 292 -18.30 4.98 -13.73
C ILE A 292 -17.69 4.70 -15.11
N ALA A 293 -16.38 4.46 -15.20
CA ALA A 293 -15.73 4.11 -16.47
C ALA A 293 -16.32 2.82 -17.06
N LYS A 294 -16.62 1.82 -16.21
CA LYS A 294 -17.26 0.57 -16.67
C LYS A 294 -18.73 0.78 -17.04
N SER A 295 -19.53 1.39 -16.18
CA SER A 295 -20.98 1.56 -16.41
C SER A 295 -21.32 2.44 -17.61
N SER A 296 -20.45 3.40 -17.95
CA SER A 296 -20.60 4.27 -19.11
C SER A 296 -20.17 3.63 -20.44
N GLY A 297 -19.57 2.44 -20.41
CA GLY A 297 -19.01 1.77 -21.59
C GLY A 297 -17.65 2.33 -22.04
N LEU A 298 -17.08 3.32 -21.34
CA LEU A 298 -15.77 3.88 -21.68
C LEU A 298 -14.66 2.86 -21.59
N ALA A 299 -14.70 2.00 -20.55
CA ALA A 299 -13.73 0.92 -20.39
C ALA A 299 -13.71 -0.02 -21.61
N ASN A 300 -14.88 -0.30 -22.21
CA ASN A 300 -14.97 -1.11 -23.41
C ASN A 300 -14.26 -0.45 -24.61
N VAL A 301 -14.47 0.86 -24.81
CA VAL A 301 -13.83 1.60 -25.91
C VAL A 301 -12.30 1.58 -25.77
N ILE A 302 -11.78 1.85 -24.57
CA ILE A 302 -10.35 1.81 -24.29
C ILE A 302 -9.79 0.40 -24.51
N ALA A 303 -10.48 -0.61 -23.99
CA ALA A 303 -10.04 -2.00 -24.11
C ALA A 303 -9.95 -2.47 -25.57
N VAL A 304 -10.97 -2.15 -26.41
CA VAL A 304 -10.96 -2.50 -27.83
C VAL A 304 -9.74 -1.89 -28.54
N HIS A 305 -9.42 -0.62 -28.27
CA HIS A 305 -8.22 0.01 -28.85
C HIS A 305 -6.93 -0.69 -28.42
N LEU A 306 -6.79 -1.05 -27.12
CA LEU A 306 -5.62 -1.76 -26.62
C LEU A 306 -5.51 -3.17 -27.21
N ILE A 307 -6.62 -3.88 -27.34
CA ILE A 307 -6.70 -5.24 -27.91
C ILE A 307 -6.21 -5.21 -29.36
N ASN A 308 -6.65 -4.24 -30.15
CA ASN A 308 -6.29 -4.11 -31.56
C ASN A 308 -4.81 -3.74 -31.75
N ILE A 309 -4.26 -2.84 -30.90
CA ILE A 309 -2.85 -2.43 -30.98
C ILE A 309 -1.90 -3.62 -30.74
N VAL A 310 -2.25 -4.52 -29.82
CA VAL A 310 -1.36 -5.60 -29.37
C VAL A 310 -1.79 -6.96 -29.93
N SER A 311 -2.88 -7.03 -30.72
CA SER A 311 -3.43 -8.27 -31.29
C SER A 311 -3.63 -9.36 -30.22
N LEU A 312 -4.26 -8.97 -29.08
CA LEU A 312 -4.43 -9.85 -27.91
C LEU A 312 -5.26 -11.10 -28.19
N GLU A 313 -6.10 -11.08 -29.23
CA GLU A 313 -6.91 -12.23 -29.66
C GLU A 313 -6.07 -13.44 -30.10
N THR A 314 -4.93 -13.19 -30.72
CA THR A 314 -4.01 -14.23 -31.22
C THR A 314 -2.79 -14.44 -30.34
N ALA A 315 -2.65 -13.62 -29.31
CA ALA A 315 -1.49 -13.65 -28.42
C ALA A 315 -1.51 -14.89 -27.50
N SER A 316 -0.33 -15.44 -27.23
CA SER A 316 -0.20 -16.47 -26.20
C SER A 316 -0.56 -15.91 -24.81
N ALA A 317 -1.00 -16.77 -23.90
CA ALA A 317 -1.30 -16.37 -22.52
C ALA A 317 -0.11 -15.65 -21.85
N PHE A 318 1.12 -16.07 -22.13
CA PHE A 318 2.31 -15.41 -21.63
C PHE A 318 2.45 -13.98 -22.15
N ASN A 319 2.18 -13.74 -23.44
CA ASN A 319 2.25 -12.41 -24.04
C ASN A 319 1.15 -11.49 -23.47
N VAL A 320 -0.06 -12.01 -23.29
CA VAL A 320 -1.17 -11.26 -22.65
C VAL A 320 -0.79 -10.84 -21.23
N LEU A 321 -0.26 -11.75 -20.42
CA LEU A 321 0.16 -11.46 -19.05
C LEU A 321 1.30 -10.46 -19.00
N THR A 322 2.31 -10.62 -19.87
CA THR A 322 3.44 -9.69 -19.96
C THR A 322 2.95 -8.30 -20.35
N PHE A 323 2.10 -8.19 -21.37
CA PHE A 323 1.47 -6.93 -21.76
C PHE A 323 0.73 -6.29 -20.60
N PHE A 324 -0.07 -7.06 -19.87
CA PHE A 324 -0.88 -6.56 -18.77
C PHE A 324 -0.02 -6.02 -17.60
N VAL A 325 1.04 -6.74 -17.24
CA VAL A 325 2.00 -6.26 -16.23
C VAL A 325 2.71 -5.00 -16.69
N VAL A 326 3.17 -4.96 -17.94
CA VAL A 326 3.85 -3.79 -18.52
C VAL A 326 2.90 -2.59 -18.58
N LEU A 327 1.65 -2.80 -18.98
CA LEU A 327 0.62 -1.76 -18.96
C LEU A 327 0.44 -1.16 -17.55
N CYS A 328 0.32 -2.00 -16.53
CA CYS A 328 0.20 -1.54 -15.14
C CYS A 328 1.44 -0.75 -14.68
N ILE A 329 2.65 -1.20 -15.06
CA ILE A 329 3.90 -0.50 -14.72
C ILE A 329 3.96 0.87 -15.42
N ILE A 330 3.65 0.93 -16.71
CA ILE A 330 3.65 2.19 -17.49
C ILE A 330 2.64 3.17 -16.90
N LEU A 331 1.42 2.71 -16.59
CA LEU A 331 0.42 3.54 -15.94
C LEU A 331 0.88 4.03 -14.58
N GLY A 332 1.62 3.21 -13.83
CA GLY A 332 2.23 3.60 -12.55
C GLY A 332 3.26 4.74 -12.67
N PHE A 333 3.78 5.03 -13.86
CA PHE A 333 4.61 6.22 -14.12
C PHE A 333 3.79 7.48 -14.45
N ILE A 334 2.59 7.29 -14.97
CA ILE A 334 1.71 8.38 -15.41
C ILE A 334 0.76 8.82 -14.29
N VAL A 335 0.16 7.84 -13.63
CA VAL A 335 -0.71 8.05 -12.47
C VAL A 335 -0.04 7.52 -11.21
N THR A 336 -0.46 7.97 -10.04
CA THR A 336 0.03 7.38 -8.78
C THR A 336 -0.38 5.91 -8.67
N LEU A 337 0.37 5.10 -7.91
CA LEU A 337 0.11 3.66 -7.79
C LEU A 337 -1.34 3.28 -7.42
N PRO A 338 -2.05 4.03 -6.55
CA PRO A 338 -3.48 3.77 -6.32
C PRO A 338 -4.38 4.00 -7.54
N GLY A 339 -3.96 4.84 -8.47
CA GLY A 339 -4.70 5.10 -9.72
C GLY A 339 -4.63 3.93 -10.70
N VAL A 340 -3.61 3.08 -10.64
CA VAL A 340 -3.45 1.94 -11.55
C VAL A 340 -4.65 0.99 -11.48
N PRO A 341 -5.07 0.47 -10.31
CA PRO A 341 -6.26 -0.36 -10.24
C PRO A 341 -7.54 0.34 -10.70
N ALA A 342 -7.67 1.63 -10.48
CA ALA A 342 -8.85 2.37 -10.94
C ALA A 342 -9.01 2.39 -12.47
N VAL A 343 -7.89 2.42 -13.19
CA VAL A 343 -7.86 2.48 -14.66
C VAL A 343 -7.85 1.08 -15.27
N VAL A 344 -7.08 0.16 -14.71
CA VAL A 344 -6.82 -1.16 -15.30
C VAL A 344 -7.91 -2.17 -14.96
N THR A 345 -8.36 -2.21 -13.70
CA THR A 345 -9.38 -3.20 -13.29
C THR A 345 -10.63 -3.18 -14.20
N PRO A 346 -11.20 -2.01 -14.60
CA PRO A 346 -12.36 -1.99 -15.49
C PRO A 346 -12.15 -2.62 -16.88
N LEU A 347 -10.88 -2.73 -17.33
CA LEU A 347 -10.53 -3.28 -18.65
C LEU A 347 -10.44 -4.81 -18.66
N ILE A 348 -10.35 -5.44 -17.49
CA ILE A 348 -10.09 -6.87 -17.34
C ILE A 348 -11.17 -7.74 -18.01
N ASP A 349 -12.43 -7.34 -17.94
CA ASP A 349 -13.55 -8.08 -18.56
C ASP A 349 -13.35 -8.24 -20.07
N ASN A 350 -12.99 -7.15 -20.74
CA ASN A 350 -12.79 -7.14 -22.19
C ASN A 350 -11.54 -7.92 -22.59
N ILE A 351 -10.44 -7.73 -21.87
CA ILE A 351 -9.20 -8.45 -22.14
C ILE A 351 -9.38 -9.95 -21.94
N SER A 352 -10.07 -10.36 -20.86
CA SER A 352 -10.39 -11.75 -20.58
C SER A 352 -11.34 -12.35 -21.64
N GLY A 353 -12.27 -11.56 -22.17
CA GLY A 353 -13.25 -12.01 -23.17
C GLY A 353 -12.64 -12.35 -24.53
N VAL A 354 -11.50 -11.73 -24.87
CA VAL A 354 -10.83 -11.95 -26.17
C VAL A 354 -9.56 -12.79 -26.05
N SER A 355 -9.01 -12.93 -24.87
CA SER A 355 -7.79 -13.68 -24.60
C SER A 355 -8.09 -15.01 -23.91
N ASN A 356 -7.17 -15.98 -24.02
CA ASN A 356 -7.27 -17.26 -23.33
C ASN A 356 -6.87 -17.18 -21.84
N VAL A 357 -7.03 -15.99 -21.20
CA VAL A 357 -6.63 -15.76 -19.83
C VAL A 357 -7.87 -15.46 -18.98
N SER A 358 -8.05 -16.18 -17.88
CA SER A 358 -9.22 -15.98 -17.02
C SER A 358 -9.19 -14.61 -16.34
N LYS A 359 -10.36 -14.03 -16.13
CA LYS A 359 -10.58 -12.77 -15.42
C LYS A 359 -9.91 -12.75 -14.04
N THR A 360 -10.12 -13.82 -13.26
CA THR A 360 -9.52 -13.96 -11.93
C THR A 360 -8.01 -13.93 -11.98
N PHE A 361 -7.40 -14.54 -13.00
CA PHE A 361 -5.94 -14.55 -13.13
C PHE A 361 -5.40 -13.19 -13.53
N LEU A 362 -6.08 -12.43 -14.40
CA LEU A 362 -5.72 -11.05 -14.73
C LEU A 362 -5.82 -10.14 -13.49
N CYS A 363 -6.86 -10.30 -12.66
CA CYS A 363 -6.94 -9.59 -11.38
C CYS A 363 -5.73 -9.91 -10.48
N HIS A 364 -5.30 -11.17 -10.41
CA HIS A 364 -4.13 -11.51 -9.60
C HIS A 364 -2.83 -10.94 -10.14
N ILE A 365 -2.65 -10.91 -11.45
CA ILE A 365 -1.46 -10.36 -12.10
C ILE A 365 -1.38 -8.83 -11.96
N GLU A 366 -2.49 -8.14 -11.88
CA GLU A 366 -2.55 -6.70 -11.70
C GLU A 366 -1.77 -6.22 -10.45
N VAL A 367 -1.84 -7.01 -9.36
CA VAL A 367 -1.11 -6.72 -8.11
C VAL A 367 0.40 -6.63 -8.34
N ILE A 368 0.94 -7.44 -9.24
CA ILE A 368 2.36 -7.42 -9.58
C ILE A 368 2.73 -6.11 -10.26
N GLY A 369 1.88 -5.67 -11.18
CA GLY A 369 2.08 -4.42 -11.91
C GLY A 369 2.11 -3.20 -10.98
N PHE A 370 1.06 -2.97 -10.20
CA PHE A 370 0.99 -1.79 -9.34
C PHE A 370 1.90 -1.87 -8.09
N SER A 371 2.42 -3.05 -7.74
CA SER A 371 3.42 -3.20 -6.66
C SER A 371 4.86 -3.00 -7.12
N SER A 372 5.08 -2.71 -8.40
CA SER A 372 6.40 -2.47 -8.98
C SER A 372 6.77 -0.99 -8.92
N VAL A 373 7.42 -0.60 -7.83
CA VAL A 373 7.82 0.78 -7.55
C VAL A 373 9.22 1.02 -8.09
N PHE A 374 9.37 1.74 -9.19
CA PHE A 374 10.66 2.08 -9.78
C PHE A 374 11.17 3.44 -9.31
N PHE A 375 10.26 4.41 -9.18
CA PHE A 375 10.60 5.78 -8.83
C PHE A 375 9.87 6.23 -7.57
N PRO A 376 10.53 6.98 -6.66
CA PRO A 376 9.89 7.47 -5.44
C PRO A 376 8.63 8.31 -5.68
N PHE A 377 8.56 9.04 -6.80
CA PHE A 377 7.39 9.90 -7.09
C PHE A 377 6.09 9.12 -7.32
N GLN A 378 6.18 7.82 -7.67
CA GLN A 378 5.01 6.94 -7.76
C GLN A 378 4.33 6.73 -6.40
N ALA A 379 5.06 7.01 -5.32
CA ALA A 379 4.71 6.70 -3.94
C ALA A 379 4.79 7.95 -3.05
N PRO A 380 3.68 8.66 -2.81
CA PRO A 380 3.70 9.86 -1.99
C PRO A 380 4.41 9.72 -0.63
N PRO A 381 4.29 8.59 0.11
CA PRO A 381 5.03 8.43 1.36
C PRO A 381 6.56 8.49 1.19
N LEU A 382 7.10 7.99 0.09
CA LEU A 382 8.54 8.06 -0.18
C LEU A 382 8.99 9.48 -0.49
N MET A 383 8.15 10.27 -1.16
CA MET A 383 8.44 11.69 -1.44
C MET A 383 8.51 12.53 -0.16
N VAL A 384 7.63 12.26 0.81
CA VAL A 384 7.67 12.93 2.12
C VAL A 384 9.00 12.68 2.83
N VAL A 385 9.52 11.45 2.77
CA VAL A 385 10.83 11.12 3.35
C VAL A 385 11.96 11.90 2.69
N LEU A 386 11.97 11.93 1.36
CA LEU A 386 13.00 12.64 0.60
C LEU A 386 13.02 14.15 0.89
N GLN A 387 11.85 14.74 1.12
CA GLN A 387 11.74 16.17 1.46
C GLN A 387 12.16 16.47 2.89
N ASN A 388 11.73 15.65 3.85
CA ASN A 388 11.95 15.91 5.27
C ASN A 388 13.39 15.60 5.71
N GLU A 389 14.03 14.57 5.13
CA GLU A 389 15.34 14.10 5.57
C GLU A 389 16.47 14.49 4.60
N ASN A 390 16.18 15.22 3.54
CA ASN A 390 17.16 15.64 2.52
C ASN A 390 17.99 14.46 1.97
N LEU A 391 17.34 13.30 1.78
CA LEU A 391 17.97 12.09 1.27
C LEU A 391 18.14 12.15 -0.25
N SER A 392 19.09 11.38 -0.77
CA SER A 392 19.35 11.31 -2.21
C SER A 392 18.21 10.64 -2.97
N LYS A 393 17.50 11.42 -3.80
CA LYS A 393 16.45 10.92 -4.73
C LYS A 393 17.02 9.85 -5.66
N ALA A 394 18.24 10.07 -6.19
CA ALA A 394 18.89 9.12 -7.10
C ALA A 394 19.15 7.76 -6.43
N ARG A 395 19.64 7.75 -5.18
CA ARG A 395 19.86 6.49 -4.46
C ARG A 395 18.57 5.77 -4.14
N MET A 396 17.53 6.48 -3.68
CA MET A 396 16.22 5.87 -3.44
C MET A 396 15.65 5.27 -4.74
N THR A 397 15.77 5.99 -5.87
CA THR A 397 15.38 5.47 -7.20
C THR A 397 16.12 4.19 -7.54
N ILE A 398 17.44 4.14 -7.35
CA ILE A 398 18.25 2.95 -7.60
C ILE A 398 17.74 1.76 -6.77
N TYR A 399 17.49 1.96 -5.47
CA TYR A 399 17.03 0.88 -4.58
C TYR A 399 15.62 0.40 -4.98
N CYS A 400 14.70 1.31 -5.23
CA CYS A 400 13.36 0.97 -5.71
C CYS A 400 13.43 0.20 -7.03
N SER A 401 14.25 0.67 -7.99
CA SER A 401 14.39 0.04 -9.30
C SER A 401 15.03 -1.35 -9.20
N ILE A 402 16.06 -1.55 -8.38
CA ILE A 402 16.67 -2.87 -8.16
C ILE A 402 15.65 -3.83 -7.54
N VAL A 403 14.96 -3.39 -6.48
CA VAL A 403 13.97 -4.26 -5.80
C VAL A 403 12.81 -4.61 -6.72
N SER A 404 12.35 -3.68 -7.56
CA SER A 404 11.28 -3.93 -8.51
C SER A 404 11.73 -4.80 -9.66
N ALA A 405 12.87 -4.51 -10.31
CA ALA A 405 13.38 -5.28 -11.45
C ALA A 405 13.72 -6.72 -11.07
N ILE A 406 14.48 -6.93 -9.98
CA ILE A 406 14.75 -8.28 -9.48
C ILE A 406 13.47 -8.93 -8.96
N GLY A 407 12.58 -8.15 -8.36
CA GLY A 407 11.27 -8.61 -7.90
C GLY A 407 10.39 -9.19 -9.01
N LEU A 408 10.52 -8.72 -10.26
CA LEU A 408 9.84 -9.31 -11.41
C LEU A 408 10.32 -10.74 -11.72
N LEU A 409 11.56 -11.09 -11.37
CA LEU A 409 12.06 -12.47 -11.53
C LEU A 409 11.34 -13.45 -10.58
N LEU A 410 10.71 -12.94 -9.50
CA LEU A 410 9.89 -13.75 -8.60
C LEU A 410 8.56 -14.22 -9.24
N LEU A 411 8.23 -13.77 -10.44
CA LEU A 411 7.07 -14.25 -11.18
C LEU A 411 7.12 -15.75 -11.47
N LEU A 412 8.31 -16.29 -11.76
CA LEU A 412 8.45 -17.71 -12.01
C LEU A 412 8.15 -18.56 -10.75
N PRO A 413 8.82 -18.34 -9.59
CA PRO A 413 8.48 -19.06 -8.37
C PRO A 413 7.05 -18.77 -7.90
N LEU A 414 6.49 -17.59 -8.15
CA LEU A 414 5.09 -17.27 -7.84
C LEU A 414 4.12 -18.12 -8.68
N ALA A 415 4.35 -18.25 -9.98
CA ALA A 415 3.54 -19.08 -10.86
C ALA A 415 3.57 -20.57 -10.45
N LEU A 416 4.74 -21.06 -10.03
CA LEU A 416 4.87 -22.42 -9.48
C LEU A 416 4.11 -22.56 -8.15
N TYR A 417 4.24 -21.59 -7.27
CA TYR A 417 3.53 -21.58 -5.98
C TYR A 417 2.01 -21.55 -6.15
N TRP A 418 1.48 -20.74 -7.09
CA TRP A 418 0.05 -20.69 -7.36
C TRP A 418 -0.53 -21.98 -7.94
N LYS A 419 0.29 -22.80 -8.59
CA LYS A 419 -0.14 -24.14 -9.03
C LYS A 419 -0.31 -25.12 -7.86
N MET A 420 0.29 -24.82 -6.70
CA MET A 420 0.22 -25.68 -5.50
C MET A 420 -0.94 -25.25 -4.55
N LEU A 421 -1.48 -24.05 -4.73
CA LEU A 421 -2.63 -23.53 -3.97
C LEU A 421 -3.97 -23.90 -4.62
#